data_173e7184b40c1c663886d4e22d1ee355
#
_entry.id   173e7184b40c1c663886d4e22d1ee355
#
_cell.length_a   1.000
_cell.length_b   1.000
_cell.length_c   1.000
_cell.angle_alpha   90.00
_cell.angle_beta   90.00
_cell.angle_gamma   90.00
#
_symmetry.space_group_name_H-M   'P 1'
#
loop_
_entity.id
_entity.type
_entity.pdbx_description
1 polymer ?
#
loop_
_entity_poly.entity_id
_entity_poly.type
_entity_poly.pdbx_seq_one_letter_code
_entity_poly.pdbx_strand_id
1 'polypeptide(L)'
;LRCNVVSALRSAMTDHGFLEITTPILTASSPEGARDYLVPARNHPGKFYALPQAPQQFKQLLMTSGFDRYFQIAPCFRDEDARADRSPGEFYQLDMEMSFASQEDVFAVIEDVLPPIFAQYGKYNRASAAPFRRISYTDAMETYGTDKPDLRIDLTVKDVTDVLAGCGFGPFEGNVVKAVVVGDFHETRKFIDKTLADVEVVSGGKPYWFRLDEKGEIVGGIAKFVQPIKDQVVSALGLKANDFVALSAGKLGAAQ
;
A
#
# COMPACT_ATOMS: atom_id res chain seq x y z
N LEU A 1 -26.23 0.22 0.98
CA LEU A 1 -25.01 -0.42 0.47
C LEU A 1 -24.43 -1.41 1.50
N ARG A 2 -23.99 -0.96 2.71
CA ARG A 2 -23.33 -1.79 3.73
C ARG A 2 -24.09 -3.08 4.05
N CYS A 3 -25.40 -3.00 4.33
CA CYS A 3 -26.19 -4.20 4.68
C CYS A 3 -26.16 -5.25 3.57
N ASN A 4 -26.27 -4.81 2.30
CA ASN A 4 -26.26 -5.72 1.16
C ASN A 4 -24.87 -6.37 0.95
N VAL A 5 -23.79 -5.58 1.11
CA VAL A 5 -22.41 -6.10 1.05
C VAL A 5 -22.19 -7.14 2.14
N VAL A 6 -22.56 -6.85 3.39
CA VAL A 6 -22.43 -7.80 4.51
C VAL A 6 -23.24 -9.08 4.27
N SER A 7 -24.48 -8.97 3.76
CA SER A 7 -25.29 -10.13 3.42
C SER A 7 -24.64 -11.00 2.33
N ALA A 8 -24.12 -10.36 1.27
CA ALA A 8 -23.44 -11.07 0.19
C ALA A 8 -22.14 -11.75 0.66
N LEU A 9 -21.35 -11.08 1.50
CA LEU A 9 -20.17 -11.68 2.12
C LEU A 9 -20.50 -12.91 2.96
N ARG A 10 -21.58 -12.85 3.78
CA ARG A 10 -22.03 -14.00 4.58
C ARG A 10 -22.42 -15.18 3.70
N SER A 11 -23.20 -14.94 2.64
CA SER A 11 -23.57 -16.01 1.70
C SER A 11 -22.32 -16.63 1.07
N ALA A 12 -21.43 -15.81 0.52
CA ALA A 12 -20.22 -16.29 -0.13
C ALA A 12 -19.34 -17.12 0.82
N MET A 13 -19.12 -16.65 2.05
CA MET A 13 -18.34 -17.40 3.04
C MET A 13 -19.02 -18.72 3.44
N THR A 14 -20.34 -18.71 3.62
CA THR A 14 -21.10 -19.93 3.93
C THR A 14 -21.04 -20.94 2.78
N ASP A 15 -21.15 -20.48 1.52
CA ASP A 15 -21.02 -21.33 0.33
C ASP A 15 -19.64 -21.96 0.19
N HIS A 16 -18.60 -21.31 0.73
CA HIS A 16 -17.24 -21.87 0.84
C HIS A 16 -17.02 -22.78 2.09
N GLY A 17 -18.09 -23.09 2.80
CA GLY A 17 -18.06 -24.00 3.95
C GLY A 17 -17.54 -23.40 5.24
N PHE A 18 -17.50 -22.07 5.35
CA PHE A 18 -17.14 -21.40 6.60
C PHE A 18 -18.33 -21.31 7.55
N LEU A 19 -18.08 -21.48 8.83
CA LEU A 19 -19.04 -21.30 9.89
C LEU A 19 -18.90 -19.90 10.51
N GLU A 20 -19.99 -19.13 10.55
CA GLU A 20 -19.99 -17.83 11.22
C GLU A 20 -20.09 -18.02 12.74
N ILE A 21 -19.09 -17.55 13.48
CA ILE A 21 -19.06 -17.65 14.95
C ILE A 21 -18.80 -16.26 15.53
N THR A 22 -19.73 -15.78 16.31
CA THR A 22 -19.61 -14.50 17.03
C THR A 22 -18.80 -14.67 18.30
N THR A 23 -17.84 -13.79 18.51
CA THR A 23 -16.95 -13.80 19.68
C THR A 23 -17.34 -12.69 20.68
N PRO A 24 -16.96 -12.82 21.97
CA PRO A 24 -17.24 -11.80 22.99
C PRO A 24 -16.65 -10.44 22.66
N ILE A 25 -17.40 -9.37 22.97
CA ILE A 25 -16.97 -7.97 22.82
C ILE A 25 -16.35 -7.42 24.11
N LEU A 26 -16.89 -7.76 25.28
CA LEU A 26 -16.28 -7.40 26.55
C LEU A 26 -15.25 -8.45 26.93
N THR A 27 -13.98 -8.14 26.72
CA THR A 27 -12.87 -9.09 26.89
C THR A 27 -11.78 -8.53 27.82
N ALA A 28 -10.73 -9.30 28.02
CA ALA A 28 -9.48 -8.79 28.55
C ALA A 28 -8.69 -8.07 27.44
N SER A 29 -7.78 -7.19 27.86
CA SER A 29 -6.82 -6.53 26.93
C SER A 29 -6.04 -7.60 26.15
N SER A 30 -5.89 -7.35 24.85
CA SER A 30 -5.12 -8.19 23.93
C SER A 30 -4.01 -7.36 23.28
N PRO A 31 -2.76 -7.79 23.30
CA PRO A 31 -1.63 -7.02 22.77
C PRO A 31 -1.56 -7.06 21.23
N GLU A 32 -2.52 -6.45 20.56
CA GLU A 32 -2.63 -6.39 19.08
C GLU A 32 -1.90 -5.20 18.46
N GLY A 33 -1.19 -4.41 19.28
CA GLY A 33 -0.38 -3.27 18.81
C GLY A 33 -1.05 -1.90 18.82
N ALA A 34 -2.39 -1.82 18.92
CA ALA A 34 -3.12 -0.57 19.14
C ALA A 34 -3.41 -0.34 20.64
N ARG A 35 -3.90 0.86 20.97
CA ARG A 35 -4.44 1.12 22.32
C ARG A 35 -5.87 0.57 22.40
N ASP A 36 -6.21 0.02 23.59
CA ASP A 36 -7.54 -0.50 23.86
C ASP A 36 -8.52 0.61 24.26
N TYR A 37 -9.76 0.52 23.81
CA TYR A 37 -10.88 1.18 24.46
C TYR A 37 -11.25 0.39 25.72
N LEU A 38 -11.32 1.06 26.87
CA LEU A 38 -11.58 0.44 28.17
C LEU A 38 -13.01 0.70 28.65
N VAL A 39 -13.65 -0.33 29.18
CA VAL A 39 -14.97 -0.26 29.80
C VAL A 39 -14.81 -0.57 31.30
N PRO A 40 -15.13 0.37 32.22
CA PRO A 40 -15.02 0.12 33.65
C PRO A 40 -15.90 -1.06 34.11
N ALA A 41 -15.32 -1.98 34.89
CA ALA A 41 -16.04 -3.11 35.43
C ALA A 41 -16.79 -2.71 36.73
N ARG A 42 -18.09 -2.50 36.64
CA ARG A 42 -18.93 -2.01 37.73
C ARG A 42 -18.80 -2.88 39.01
N ASN A 43 -18.75 -4.21 38.87
CA ASN A 43 -18.70 -5.16 39.98
C ASN A 43 -17.27 -5.42 40.52
N HIS A 44 -16.26 -4.82 39.87
CA HIS A 44 -14.86 -4.99 40.24
C HIS A 44 -14.15 -3.63 40.21
N PRO A 45 -14.25 -2.82 41.28
CA PRO A 45 -13.61 -1.50 41.33
C PRO A 45 -12.11 -1.55 40.98
N GLY A 46 -11.66 -0.65 40.13
CA GLY A 46 -10.29 -0.61 39.65
C GLY A 46 -9.93 -1.59 38.53
N LYS A 47 -10.90 -2.38 38.03
CA LYS A 47 -10.72 -3.27 36.89
C LYS A 47 -11.53 -2.78 35.68
N PHE A 48 -11.08 -3.18 34.50
CA PHE A 48 -11.66 -2.80 33.21
C PHE A 48 -11.81 -4.02 32.31
N TYR A 49 -12.82 -3.99 31.47
CA TYR A 49 -12.85 -4.77 30.25
C TYR A 49 -12.20 -3.96 29.13
N ALA A 50 -11.67 -4.64 28.12
CA ALA A 50 -11.25 -4.03 26.87
C ALA A 50 -12.24 -4.37 25.75
N LEU A 51 -12.44 -3.44 24.82
CA LEU A 51 -13.11 -3.75 23.55
C LEU A 51 -12.10 -4.42 22.60
N PRO A 52 -12.51 -5.42 21.77
CA PRO A 52 -11.58 -6.21 20.98
C PRO A 52 -10.99 -5.38 19.84
N GLN A 53 -9.68 -5.43 19.68
CA GLN A 53 -8.98 -4.89 18.52
C GLN A 53 -9.14 -5.79 17.29
N ALA A 54 -9.27 -7.10 17.52
CA ALA A 54 -9.59 -8.18 16.57
C ALA A 54 -9.96 -9.44 17.40
N PRO A 55 -10.68 -10.43 16.83
CA PRO A 55 -11.03 -11.66 17.52
C PRO A 55 -9.89 -12.70 17.57
N GLN A 56 -8.63 -12.27 17.55
CA GLN A 56 -7.45 -13.12 17.33
C GLN A 56 -7.33 -14.29 18.31
N GLN A 57 -7.48 -14.05 19.60
CA GLN A 57 -7.36 -15.12 20.61
C GLN A 57 -8.50 -16.13 20.50
N PHE A 58 -9.71 -15.66 20.26
CA PHE A 58 -10.89 -16.51 20.15
C PHE A 58 -10.84 -17.40 18.91
N LYS A 59 -10.45 -16.85 17.74
CA LYS A 59 -10.34 -17.66 16.53
C LYS A 59 -9.27 -18.73 16.63
N GLN A 60 -8.15 -18.46 17.30
CA GLN A 60 -7.14 -19.49 17.59
C GLN A 60 -7.69 -20.61 18.47
N LEU A 61 -8.46 -20.27 19.51
CA LEU A 61 -9.13 -21.27 20.34
C LEU A 61 -10.15 -22.10 19.56
N LEU A 62 -10.89 -21.49 18.64
CA LEU A 62 -11.83 -22.19 17.77
C LEU A 62 -11.09 -23.18 16.85
N MET A 63 -9.99 -22.78 16.23
CA MET A 63 -9.18 -23.67 15.39
C MET A 63 -8.64 -24.87 16.20
N THR A 64 -8.09 -24.63 17.39
CA THR A 64 -7.59 -25.71 18.25
C THR A 64 -8.71 -26.60 18.81
N SER A 65 -9.96 -26.12 18.82
CA SER A 65 -11.14 -26.88 19.21
C SER A 65 -11.74 -27.73 18.08
N GLY A 66 -11.14 -27.71 16.89
CA GLY A 66 -11.56 -28.53 15.76
C GLY A 66 -12.51 -27.86 14.74
N PHE A 67 -12.62 -26.53 14.76
CA PHE A 67 -13.31 -25.81 13.71
C PHE A 67 -12.36 -25.60 12.52
N ASP A 68 -12.65 -26.19 11.37
CA ASP A 68 -11.74 -26.16 10.24
C ASP A 68 -11.85 -24.86 9.40
N ARG A 69 -13.02 -24.23 9.38
CA ARG A 69 -13.27 -22.99 8.66
C ARG A 69 -14.18 -22.07 9.47
N TYR A 70 -13.63 -20.99 9.95
CA TYR A 70 -14.31 -19.96 10.72
C TYR A 70 -14.35 -18.65 9.96
N PHE A 71 -15.44 -17.90 10.09
CA PHE A 71 -15.45 -16.49 9.77
C PHE A 71 -16.35 -15.70 10.74
N GLN A 72 -16.17 -14.38 10.74
CA GLN A 72 -17.00 -13.43 11.45
C GLN A 72 -16.96 -12.07 10.76
N ILE A 73 -18.07 -11.36 10.72
CA ILE A 73 -18.07 -9.91 10.48
C ILE A 73 -17.82 -9.25 11.83
N ALA A 74 -16.55 -9.14 12.19
CA ALA A 74 -16.10 -8.80 13.53
C ALA A 74 -16.09 -7.29 13.78
N PRO A 75 -16.79 -6.77 14.80
CA PRO A 75 -16.56 -5.40 15.26
C PRO A 75 -15.18 -5.29 15.91
N CYS A 76 -14.41 -4.30 15.47
CA CYS A 76 -13.06 -4.05 15.93
C CYS A 76 -12.93 -2.60 16.41
N PHE A 77 -12.16 -2.41 17.47
CA PHE A 77 -11.99 -1.13 18.15
C PHE A 77 -10.51 -0.86 18.38
N ARG A 78 -10.01 0.30 17.93
CA ARG A 78 -8.62 0.71 18.13
C ARG A 78 -8.59 2.19 18.51
N ASP A 79 -8.08 2.50 19.69
CA ASP A 79 -7.90 3.87 20.17
C ASP A 79 -6.60 4.46 19.58
N GLU A 80 -6.66 4.79 18.31
CA GLU A 80 -5.59 5.38 17.55
C GLU A 80 -6.05 6.69 16.91
N ASP A 81 -5.11 7.54 16.51
CA ASP A 81 -5.42 8.75 15.77
C ASP A 81 -6.15 8.39 14.46
N ALA A 82 -7.37 8.89 14.33
CA ALA A 82 -8.20 8.63 13.17
C ALA A 82 -7.53 9.19 11.91
N ARG A 83 -7.21 8.29 10.98
CA ARG A 83 -6.84 8.68 9.62
C ARG A 83 -8.12 8.82 8.81
N ALA A 84 -8.37 10.00 8.27
CA ALA A 84 -9.61 10.36 7.58
C ALA A 84 -10.00 9.39 6.45
N ASP A 85 -9.05 8.65 5.90
CA ASP A 85 -9.22 7.77 4.76
C ASP A 85 -9.32 6.28 5.09
N ARG A 86 -8.94 5.80 6.31
CA ARG A 86 -8.83 4.36 6.53
C ARG A 86 -8.86 3.80 7.95
N SER A 87 -8.97 4.57 8.99
CA SER A 87 -8.95 4.04 10.36
C SER A 87 -9.85 4.81 11.31
N PRO A 88 -11.20 4.66 11.19
CA PRO A 88 -12.08 5.04 12.29
C PRO A 88 -11.75 4.15 13.51
N GLY A 89 -11.88 4.70 14.72
CA GLY A 89 -11.64 3.95 15.95
C GLY A 89 -12.52 2.71 16.11
N GLU A 90 -13.67 2.67 15.41
CA GLU A 90 -14.58 1.53 15.29
C GLU A 90 -14.74 1.14 13.82
N PHE A 91 -14.51 -0.14 13.49
CA PHE A 91 -14.69 -0.68 12.13
C PHE A 91 -15.05 -2.17 12.18
N TYR A 92 -15.38 -2.74 11.02
CA TYR A 92 -15.70 -4.16 10.90
C TYR A 92 -14.70 -4.86 9.99
N GLN A 93 -14.30 -6.05 10.38
CA GLN A 93 -13.47 -6.93 9.57
C GLN A 93 -14.31 -8.12 9.08
N LEU A 94 -14.15 -8.50 7.81
CA LEU A 94 -14.37 -9.88 7.42
C LEU A 94 -13.15 -10.67 7.92
N ASP A 95 -13.28 -11.28 9.08
CA ASP A 95 -12.25 -12.09 9.70
C ASP A 95 -12.49 -13.55 9.40
N MET A 96 -11.48 -14.28 8.97
CA MET A 96 -11.59 -15.70 8.64
C MET A 96 -10.34 -16.46 9.06
N GLU A 97 -10.51 -17.77 9.33
CA GLU A 97 -9.42 -18.67 9.66
C GLU A 97 -9.69 -20.05 9.03
N MET A 98 -8.63 -20.70 8.56
CA MET A 98 -8.67 -22.02 7.92
C MET A 98 -7.64 -22.93 8.53
N SER A 99 -8.05 -24.15 8.95
CA SER A 99 -7.14 -25.23 9.34
C SER A 99 -6.61 -25.98 8.12
N PHE A 100 -5.40 -26.55 8.23
CA PHE A 100 -4.78 -27.38 7.19
C PHE A 100 -4.63 -26.70 5.82
N ALA A 101 -4.54 -25.38 5.81
CA ALA A 101 -4.50 -24.57 4.61
C ALA A 101 -3.10 -24.01 4.35
N SER A 102 -2.72 -23.97 3.10
CA SER A 102 -1.56 -23.23 2.59
C SER A 102 -1.94 -21.77 2.30
N GLN A 103 -0.95 -20.94 2.00
CA GLN A 103 -1.17 -19.57 1.54
C GLN A 103 -2.06 -19.53 0.28
N GLU A 104 -1.87 -20.46 -0.66
CA GLU A 104 -2.64 -20.50 -1.90
C GLU A 104 -4.10 -20.88 -1.67
N ASP A 105 -4.39 -21.70 -0.66
CA ASP A 105 -5.78 -22.02 -0.30
C ASP A 105 -6.52 -20.78 0.23
N VAL A 106 -5.84 -19.94 1.03
CA VAL A 106 -6.41 -18.67 1.51
C VAL A 106 -6.62 -17.70 0.34
N PHE A 107 -5.65 -17.60 -0.57
CA PHE A 107 -5.78 -16.74 -1.75
C PHE A 107 -6.95 -17.20 -2.64
N ALA A 108 -7.13 -18.49 -2.85
CA ALA A 108 -8.24 -19.02 -3.65
C ALA A 108 -9.60 -18.57 -3.09
N VAL A 109 -9.80 -18.66 -1.77
CA VAL A 109 -11.04 -18.19 -1.14
C VAL A 109 -11.25 -16.69 -1.34
N ILE A 110 -10.21 -15.88 -1.15
CA ILE A 110 -10.30 -14.42 -1.34
C ILE A 110 -10.59 -14.06 -2.80
N GLU A 111 -9.97 -14.75 -3.73
CA GLU A 111 -10.15 -14.55 -5.19
C GLU A 111 -11.54 -14.98 -5.68
N ASP A 112 -12.19 -15.90 -4.99
CA ASP A 112 -13.57 -16.29 -5.29
C ASP A 112 -14.59 -15.36 -4.63
N VAL A 113 -14.33 -14.92 -3.40
CA VAL A 113 -15.29 -14.14 -2.59
C VAL A 113 -15.33 -12.66 -3.00
N LEU A 114 -14.17 -12.01 -3.16
CA LEU A 114 -14.13 -10.54 -3.31
C LEU A 114 -14.56 -10.03 -4.71
N PRO A 115 -14.16 -10.61 -5.85
CA PRO A 115 -14.50 -10.06 -7.16
C PRO A 115 -16.00 -9.91 -7.41
N PRO A 116 -16.88 -10.89 -7.10
CA PRO A 116 -18.33 -10.73 -7.26
C PRO A 116 -18.89 -9.59 -6.42
N ILE A 117 -18.39 -9.38 -5.20
CA ILE A 117 -18.82 -8.29 -4.32
C ILE A 117 -18.45 -6.92 -4.93
N PHE A 118 -17.22 -6.76 -5.41
CA PHE A 118 -16.80 -5.53 -6.08
C PHE A 118 -17.51 -5.29 -7.41
N ALA A 119 -17.76 -6.34 -8.19
CA ALA A 119 -18.51 -6.24 -9.43
C ALA A 119 -19.96 -5.79 -9.20
N GLN A 120 -20.60 -6.29 -8.13
CA GLN A 120 -22.00 -5.99 -7.83
C GLN A 120 -22.19 -4.64 -7.13
N TYR A 121 -21.31 -4.29 -6.19
CA TYR A 121 -21.48 -3.14 -5.29
C TYR A 121 -20.47 -2.02 -5.48
N GLY A 122 -19.40 -2.25 -6.26
CA GLY A 122 -18.39 -1.23 -6.56
C GLY A 122 -18.94 -0.15 -7.49
N LYS A 123 -18.38 1.06 -7.40
CA LYS A 123 -18.79 2.22 -8.19
C LYS A 123 -18.81 1.98 -9.70
N TYR A 124 -17.91 1.14 -10.19
CA TYR A 124 -17.75 0.89 -11.63
C TYR A 124 -18.28 -0.48 -12.07
N ASN A 125 -18.95 -1.22 -11.18
CA ASN A 125 -19.52 -2.55 -11.43
C ASN A 125 -18.53 -3.51 -12.10
N ARG A 126 -17.28 -3.46 -11.70
CA ARG A 126 -16.20 -4.33 -12.19
C ARG A 126 -15.17 -4.60 -11.12
N ALA A 127 -14.49 -5.72 -11.23
CA ALA A 127 -13.37 -6.11 -10.38
C ALA A 127 -12.24 -6.68 -11.23
N SER A 128 -11.04 -6.77 -10.66
CA SER A 128 -9.96 -7.54 -11.26
C SER A 128 -10.36 -9.01 -11.35
N ALA A 129 -9.99 -9.66 -12.45
CA ALA A 129 -10.18 -11.10 -12.58
C ALA A 129 -9.18 -11.87 -11.71
N ALA A 130 -9.60 -13.03 -11.20
CA ALA A 130 -8.69 -14.00 -10.60
C ALA A 130 -7.87 -14.75 -11.68
N PRO A 131 -6.63 -15.17 -11.38
CA PRO A 131 -5.90 -14.91 -10.16
C PRO A 131 -5.43 -13.46 -10.07
N PHE A 132 -5.41 -12.88 -8.87
CA PHE A 132 -4.90 -11.53 -8.67
C PHE A 132 -3.39 -11.46 -8.93
N ARG A 133 -2.92 -10.31 -9.41
CA ARG A 133 -1.49 -10.08 -9.59
C ARG A 133 -0.74 -10.26 -8.27
N ARG A 134 0.29 -11.09 -8.29
CA ARG A 134 1.21 -11.29 -7.17
C ARG A 134 2.38 -10.32 -7.31
N ILE A 135 2.67 -9.57 -6.28
CA ILE A 135 3.79 -8.62 -6.21
C ILE A 135 4.54 -8.94 -4.92
N SER A 136 5.83 -9.22 -5.02
CA SER A 136 6.65 -9.41 -3.82
C SER A 136 6.80 -8.08 -3.06
N TYR A 137 7.09 -8.14 -1.75
CA TYR A 137 7.38 -6.94 -0.98
C TYR A 137 8.54 -6.13 -1.57
N THR A 138 9.61 -6.82 -1.96
CA THR A 138 10.77 -6.18 -2.58
C THR A 138 10.40 -5.48 -3.88
N ASP A 139 9.67 -6.16 -4.77
CA ASP A 139 9.23 -5.56 -6.04
C ASP A 139 8.29 -4.38 -5.81
N ALA A 140 7.40 -4.47 -4.81
CA ALA A 140 6.50 -3.38 -4.46
C ALA A 140 7.28 -2.14 -3.99
N MET A 141 8.23 -2.32 -3.09
CA MET A 141 9.07 -1.22 -2.58
C MET A 141 9.99 -0.65 -3.65
N GLU A 142 10.62 -1.48 -4.48
CA GLU A 142 11.54 -1.02 -5.52
C GLU A 142 10.82 -0.33 -6.68
N THR A 143 9.63 -0.82 -7.06
CA THR A 143 8.90 -0.30 -8.22
C THR A 143 7.96 0.85 -7.87
N TYR A 144 7.38 0.86 -6.69
CA TYR A 144 6.35 1.84 -6.31
C TYR A 144 6.68 2.64 -5.05
N GLY A 145 7.75 2.30 -4.31
CA GLY A 145 8.11 2.96 -3.05
C GLY A 145 7.12 2.69 -1.90
N THR A 146 6.24 1.70 -2.04
CA THR A 146 5.21 1.38 -1.04
C THR A 146 4.82 -0.09 -1.09
N ASP A 147 4.47 -0.67 0.05
CA ASP A 147 3.92 -2.03 0.18
C ASP A 147 2.42 -2.12 -0.23
N LYS A 148 1.80 -0.99 -0.59
CA LYS A 148 0.39 -0.89 -1.00
C LYS A 148 0.23 -0.05 -2.26
N PRO A 149 0.80 -0.50 -3.40
CA PRO A 149 0.79 0.28 -4.63
C PRO A 149 -0.62 0.44 -5.20
N ASP A 150 -0.94 1.65 -5.66
CA ASP A 150 -2.12 1.88 -6.49
C ASP A 150 -1.77 1.63 -7.96
N LEU A 151 -2.12 0.45 -8.45
CA LEU A 151 -1.80 0.00 -9.81
C LEU A 151 -2.59 0.74 -10.91
N ARG A 152 -3.47 1.69 -10.56
CA ARG A 152 -4.13 2.58 -11.51
C ARG A 152 -3.22 3.74 -11.92
N ILE A 153 -2.17 4.00 -11.15
CA ILE A 153 -1.18 5.03 -11.40
C ILE A 153 0.00 4.40 -12.13
N ASP A 154 0.25 4.85 -13.35
CA ASP A 154 1.34 4.34 -14.19
C ASP A 154 2.64 5.14 -13.96
N LEU A 155 3.01 5.32 -12.70
CA LEU A 155 4.28 5.91 -12.30
C LEU A 155 5.09 4.87 -11.53
N THR A 156 6.21 4.47 -12.12
CA THR A 156 7.12 3.50 -11.51
C THR A 156 8.47 4.12 -11.21
N VAL A 157 9.02 3.73 -10.07
CA VAL A 157 10.39 4.05 -9.67
C VAL A 157 11.35 3.18 -10.46
N LYS A 158 12.39 3.76 -11.03
CA LYS A 158 13.45 3.06 -11.78
C LYS A 158 14.80 3.29 -11.11
N ASP A 159 15.58 2.24 -10.94
CA ASP A 159 16.96 2.37 -10.50
C ASP A 159 17.82 2.85 -11.67
N VAL A 160 18.50 3.96 -11.47
CA VAL A 160 19.40 4.57 -12.46
C VAL A 160 20.80 4.78 -11.90
N THR A 161 21.11 4.12 -10.79
CA THR A 161 22.39 4.23 -10.10
C THR A 161 23.57 3.99 -11.04
N ASP A 162 23.57 2.86 -11.74
CA ASP A 162 24.66 2.49 -12.65
C ASP A 162 24.72 3.41 -13.89
N VAL A 163 23.56 3.83 -14.39
CA VAL A 163 23.45 4.71 -15.57
C VAL A 163 24.00 6.11 -15.28
N LEU A 164 23.80 6.61 -14.07
CA LEU A 164 24.25 7.93 -13.63
C LEU A 164 25.58 7.87 -12.89
N ALA A 165 26.16 6.68 -12.72
CA ALA A 165 27.48 6.53 -12.12
C ALA A 165 28.53 7.28 -12.94
N GLY A 166 29.33 8.11 -12.28
CA GLY A 166 30.39 8.86 -12.94
C GLY A 166 29.95 10.03 -13.81
N CYS A 167 28.68 10.46 -13.75
CA CYS A 167 28.22 11.68 -14.45
C CYS A 167 28.83 12.97 -13.89
N GLY A 168 29.60 12.90 -12.81
CA GLY A 168 30.26 14.03 -12.16
C GLY A 168 29.34 14.89 -11.30
N PHE A 169 28.16 14.42 -10.98
CA PHE A 169 27.26 15.09 -10.05
C PHE A 169 27.44 14.54 -8.63
N GLY A 170 28.13 15.30 -7.78
CA GLY A 170 28.54 14.86 -6.44
C GLY A 170 27.47 14.20 -5.58
N PRO A 171 26.20 14.67 -5.55
CA PRO A 171 25.14 14.00 -4.78
C PRO A 171 24.83 12.57 -5.23
N PHE A 172 25.23 12.14 -6.41
CA PHE A 172 25.01 10.77 -6.89
C PHE A 172 26.19 9.83 -6.59
N GLU A 173 27.35 10.39 -6.26
CA GLU A 173 28.55 9.58 -6.00
C GLU A 173 28.38 8.74 -4.74
N GLY A 174 28.49 7.41 -4.88
CA GLY A 174 28.37 6.46 -3.78
C GLY A 174 26.95 6.32 -3.19
N ASN A 175 25.95 6.87 -3.86
CA ASN A 175 24.55 6.78 -3.47
C ASN A 175 23.73 5.97 -4.48
N VAL A 176 22.64 5.39 -4.01
CA VAL A 176 21.60 4.84 -4.88
C VAL A 176 20.81 6.01 -5.48
N VAL A 177 20.56 5.95 -6.79
CA VAL A 177 19.78 6.98 -7.51
C VAL A 177 18.54 6.35 -8.11
N LYS A 178 17.39 6.86 -7.72
CA LYS A 178 16.09 6.43 -8.23
C LYS A 178 15.46 7.54 -9.08
N ALA A 179 14.73 7.14 -10.09
CA ALA A 179 14.07 8.06 -11.03
C ALA A 179 12.60 7.72 -11.20
N VAL A 180 11.78 8.75 -11.37
CA VAL A 180 10.39 8.66 -11.85
C VAL A 180 10.27 9.48 -13.12
N VAL A 181 9.64 8.91 -14.15
CA VAL A 181 9.42 9.57 -15.44
C VAL A 181 7.96 9.98 -15.57
N VAL A 182 7.74 11.26 -15.83
CA VAL A 182 6.42 11.81 -16.16
C VAL A 182 6.40 12.16 -17.63
N GLY A 183 5.62 11.42 -18.41
CA GLY A 183 5.51 11.60 -19.86
C GLY A 183 4.70 12.84 -20.24
N ASP A 184 5.02 13.43 -21.41
CA ASP A 184 4.29 14.55 -22.00
C ASP A 184 4.08 15.73 -21.05
N PHE A 185 5.16 16.17 -20.41
CA PHE A 185 5.15 17.14 -19.33
C PHE A 185 5.36 18.56 -19.85
N HIS A 186 4.33 19.41 -19.75
CA HIS A 186 4.32 20.79 -20.28
C HIS A 186 4.27 21.88 -19.19
N GLU A 187 4.45 21.51 -17.94
CA GLU A 187 4.37 22.47 -16.84
C GLU A 187 5.52 23.48 -16.81
N THR A 188 5.25 24.63 -16.20
CA THR A 188 6.20 25.74 -16.12
C THR A 188 7.33 25.45 -15.12
N ARG A 189 8.46 26.14 -15.29
CA ARG A 189 9.58 26.10 -14.34
C ARG A 189 9.13 26.43 -12.91
N LYS A 190 8.23 27.41 -12.75
CA LYS A 190 7.69 27.80 -11.44
C LYS A 190 6.91 26.68 -10.78
N PHE A 191 6.14 25.92 -11.57
CA PHE A 191 5.44 24.72 -11.07
C PHE A 191 6.42 23.67 -10.59
N ILE A 192 7.45 23.38 -11.40
CA ILE A 192 8.50 22.39 -11.03
C ILE A 192 9.18 22.80 -9.71
N ASP A 193 9.69 24.04 -9.64
CA ASP A 193 10.42 24.51 -8.46
C ASP A 193 9.56 24.46 -7.20
N LYS A 194 8.27 24.80 -7.30
CA LYS A 194 7.32 24.68 -6.19
C LYS A 194 7.10 23.22 -5.77
N THR A 195 6.79 22.35 -6.73
CA THR A 195 6.51 20.93 -6.45
C THR A 195 7.72 20.24 -5.82
N LEU A 196 8.92 20.53 -6.31
CA LEU A 196 10.15 19.95 -5.74
C LEU A 196 10.44 20.47 -4.33
N ALA A 197 10.13 21.73 -4.04
CA ALA A 197 10.23 22.26 -2.70
C ALA A 197 9.23 21.60 -1.74
N ASP A 198 7.99 21.37 -2.18
CA ASP A 198 6.97 20.66 -1.41
C ASP A 198 7.41 19.20 -1.14
N VAL A 199 8.01 18.53 -2.13
CA VAL A 199 8.57 17.17 -2.00
C VAL A 199 9.73 17.15 -1.00
N GLU A 200 10.65 18.12 -1.07
CA GLU A 200 11.78 18.22 -0.14
C GLU A 200 11.32 18.37 1.32
N VAL A 201 10.27 19.15 1.56
CA VAL A 201 9.67 19.32 2.91
C VAL A 201 9.08 18.00 3.42
N VAL A 202 8.40 17.24 2.57
CA VAL A 202 7.74 15.99 2.98
C VAL A 202 8.73 14.84 3.13
N SER A 203 9.69 14.71 2.21
CA SER A 203 10.65 13.60 2.18
C SER A 203 11.88 13.82 3.05
N GLY A 204 12.20 15.09 3.36
CA GLY A 204 13.46 15.46 4.02
C GLY A 204 14.71 15.30 3.12
N GLY A 205 14.53 14.89 1.87
CA GLY A 205 15.60 14.71 0.89
C GLY A 205 15.45 15.67 -0.29
N LYS A 206 16.59 16.17 -0.80
CA LYS A 206 16.58 17.08 -1.94
C LYS A 206 16.32 16.34 -3.24
N PRO A 207 15.21 16.63 -3.96
CA PRO A 207 14.94 16.08 -5.27
C PRO A 207 15.77 16.80 -6.36
N TYR A 208 16.13 16.07 -7.40
CA TYR A 208 16.78 16.59 -8.59
C TYR A 208 15.91 16.32 -9.80
N TRP A 209 16.21 16.99 -10.92
CA TRP A 209 15.41 16.81 -12.13
C TRP A 209 16.16 17.22 -13.39
N PHE A 210 15.68 16.70 -14.50
CA PHE A 210 15.90 17.18 -15.85
C PHE A 210 14.70 16.86 -16.73
N ARG A 211 14.64 17.37 -17.93
CA ARG A 211 13.64 16.97 -18.93
C ARG A 211 14.26 16.85 -20.31
N LEU A 212 13.62 16.06 -21.16
CA LEU A 212 13.92 16.00 -22.57
C LEU A 212 13.02 17.01 -23.29
N ASP A 213 13.58 17.94 -24.06
CA ASP A 213 12.80 18.91 -24.82
C ASP A 213 12.26 18.33 -26.15
N GLU A 214 11.51 19.13 -26.91
CA GLU A 214 10.93 18.72 -28.20
C GLU A 214 11.99 18.33 -29.25
N LYS A 215 13.22 18.82 -29.09
CA LYS A 215 14.35 18.52 -29.98
C LYS A 215 15.15 17.30 -29.51
N GLY A 216 14.74 16.72 -28.42
CA GLY A 216 15.42 15.60 -27.80
C GLY A 216 16.68 16.01 -27.02
N GLU A 217 16.84 17.25 -26.58
CA GLU A 217 17.95 17.72 -25.78
C GLU A 217 17.60 17.69 -24.27
N ILE A 218 18.58 17.33 -23.43
CA ILE A 218 18.38 17.33 -21.98
C ILE A 218 18.54 18.77 -21.48
N VAL A 219 17.50 19.28 -20.83
CA VAL A 219 17.42 20.65 -20.34
C VAL A 219 16.94 20.74 -18.91
N GLY A 220 17.30 21.82 -18.22
CA GLY A 220 16.87 22.14 -16.86
C GLY A 220 17.66 21.40 -15.76
N GLY A 221 17.41 21.72 -14.51
CA GLY A 221 17.99 21.08 -13.32
C GLY A 221 19.46 20.70 -13.42
N ILE A 222 19.72 19.40 -13.45
CA ILE A 222 21.05 18.81 -13.52
C ILE A 222 21.50 18.48 -14.98
N ALA A 223 20.85 19.05 -15.99
CA ALA A 223 21.08 18.75 -17.41
C ALA A 223 22.57 18.75 -17.81
N LYS A 224 23.36 19.69 -17.31
CA LYS A 224 24.80 19.79 -17.64
C LYS A 224 25.62 18.54 -17.29
N PHE A 225 25.19 17.77 -16.30
CA PHE A 225 25.85 16.53 -15.87
C PHE A 225 25.30 15.31 -16.63
N VAL A 226 24.04 15.35 -17.06
CA VAL A 226 23.38 14.24 -17.75
C VAL A 226 23.59 14.30 -19.26
N GLN A 227 23.75 15.49 -19.83
CA GLN A 227 23.95 15.69 -21.26
C GLN A 227 25.10 14.86 -21.89
N PRO A 228 26.28 14.69 -21.22
CA PRO A 228 27.36 13.87 -21.76
C PRO A 228 27.02 12.38 -21.92
N ILE A 229 26.05 11.89 -21.14
CA ILE A 229 25.60 10.48 -21.12
C ILE A 229 24.15 10.33 -21.59
N LYS A 230 23.65 11.31 -22.35
CA LYS A 230 22.25 11.42 -22.81
C LYS A 230 21.72 10.11 -23.40
N ASP A 231 22.44 9.53 -24.35
CA ASP A 231 21.95 8.34 -25.07
C ASP A 231 21.76 7.13 -24.15
N GLN A 232 22.62 6.99 -23.16
CA GLN A 232 22.52 5.94 -22.15
C GLN A 232 21.29 6.16 -21.26
N VAL A 233 21.07 7.39 -20.80
CA VAL A 233 19.94 7.75 -19.94
C VAL A 233 18.61 7.65 -20.69
N VAL A 234 18.55 8.15 -21.91
CA VAL A 234 17.36 8.07 -22.77
C VAL A 234 16.98 6.61 -23.03
N SER A 235 17.97 5.76 -23.34
CA SER A 235 17.74 4.32 -23.55
C SER A 235 17.29 3.62 -22.28
N ALA A 236 17.96 3.84 -21.15
CA ALA A 236 17.66 3.16 -19.88
C ALA A 236 16.27 3.53 -19.33
N LEU A 237 15.88 4.79 -19.44
CA LEU A 237 14.59 5.27 -18.97
C LEU A 237 13.47 5.14 -20.01
N GLY A 238 13.82 4.95 -21.30
CA GLY A 238 12.86 4.90 -22.42
C GLY A 238 12.24 6.28 -22.68
N LEU A 239 13.02 7.35 -22.56
CA LEU A 239 12.52 8.73 -22.63
C LEU A 239 12.06 9.10 -24.04
N LYS A 240 11.01 9.90 -24.09
CA LYS A 240 10.47 10.54 -25.29
C LYS A 240 10.56 12.06 -25.15
N ALA A 241 10.36 12.77 -26.26
CA ALA A 241 10.26 14.22 -26.22
C ALA A 241 9.22 14.69 -25.19
N ASN A 242 9.52 15.76 -24.49
CA ASN A 242 8.73 16.35 -23.40
C ASN A 242 8.61 15.51 -22.12
N ASP A 243 9.37 14.42 -21.99
CA ASP A 243 9.39 13.68 -20.71
C ASP A 243 10.18 14.46 -19.64
N PHE A 244 9.61 14.48 -18.45
CA PHE A 244 10.23 15.02 -17.23
C PHE A 244 10.72 13.88 -16.35
N VAL A 245 11.91 14.00 -15.81
CA VAL A 245 12.53 13.02 -14.93
C VAL A 245 12.80 13.66 -13.58
N ALA A 246 12.13 13.17 -12.54
CA ALA A 246 12.46 13.48 -11.16
C ALA A 246 13.40 12.42 -10.61
N LEU A 247 14.37 12.84 -9.78
CA LEU A 247 15.41 11.98 -9.24
C LEU A 247 15.55 12.19 -7.73
N SER A 248 15.79 11.10 -7.04
CA SER A 248 16.19 11.09 -5.64
C SER A 248 17.51 10.34 -5.49
N ALA A 249 18.36 10.78 -4.56
CA ALA A 249 19.64 10.13 -4.29
C ALA A 249 19.90 10.01 -2.80
N GLY A 250 20.39 8.86 -2.36
CA GLY A 250 20.67 8.59 -0.96
C GLY A 250 21.04 7.14 -0.69
N LYS A 251 21.08 6.77 0.59
CA LYS A 251 21.14 5.35 0.96
C LYS A 251 19.85 4.67 0.52
N LEU A 252 19.87 3.36 0.29
CA LEU A 252 18.74 2.58 -0.23
C LEU A 252 17.48 2.93 0.60
N GLY A 253 16.87 3.01 1.26
CA GLY A 253 15.63 3.43 1.91
C GLY A 253 15.33 4.95 1.89
N ALA A 254 16.34 5.78 1.67
CA ALA A 254 16.14 7.22 1.56
C ALA A 254 15.99 7.70 0.10
N ALA A 255 16.33 6.84 -0.87
CA ALA A 255 16.20 7.14 -2.29
C ALA A 255 14.84 6.69 -2.86
N GLN A 256 14.15 5.81 -2.15
CA GLN A 256 12.80 5.35 -2.44
C GLN A 256 11.74 6.32 -1.92
#